data_7e5b7c83d89c794ded9af9ab9ca4fad2
#
_entry.id   7e5b7c83d89c794ded9af9ab9ca4fad2
#
_cell.length_a   1.000
_cell.length_b   1.000
_cell.length_c   1.000
_cell.angle_alpha   90.00
_cell.angle_beta   90.00
_cell.angle_gamma   90.00
#
_symmetry.space_group_name_H-M   'P 1'
#
loop_
_entity.id
_entity.type
_entity.pdbx_description
1 polymer ?
#
loop_
_entity_poly.entity_id
_entity_poly.type
_entity_poly.pdbx_seq_one_letter_code
_entity_poly.pdbx_strand_id
1 'polypeptide(L)'
;MIRIKGLDHVVIRARDAEAMIEFYCVVLGCVVEKRSSPEIGLVQLRAGNSLIDIVAVDSEIGRKGGAAPGQQGRNMDHFCVRVEPFKEEAIRAHLAQYGVVGSKLETRYGAEGNGPSIYIQDPKGNTVELKGPPT
;
A
#
# COMPACT_ATOMS: atom_id res chain seq x y z
N MET A 1 -2.45 -10.48 29.37
CA MET A 1 -2.26 -11.21 28.10
C MET A 1 -2.57 -10.30 26.93
N ILE A 2 -1.74 -10.31 25.89
CA ILE A 2 -1.95 -9.54 24.66
C ILE A 2 -2.82 -10.36 23.74
N ARG A 3 -3.90 -9.76 23.21
CA ARG A 3 -4.76 -10.40 22.21
C ARG A 3 -4.80 -9.51 20.98
N ILE A 4 -4.14 -9.94 19.92
CA ILE A 4 -4.10 -9.21 18.65
C ILE A 4 -5.44 -9.39 17.94
N LYS A 5 -6.09 -8.28 17.59
CA LYS A 5 -7.33 -8.27 16.84
C LYS A 5 -7.07 -8.23 15.32
N GLY A 6 -6.01 -7.54 14.90
CA GLY A 6 -5.65 -7.40 13.50
C GLY A 6 -4.60 -6.34 13.32
N LEU A 7 -4.22 -6.07 12.09
CA LEU A 7 -3.38 -4.93 11.77
C LEU A 7 -4.24 -3.67 11.70
N ASP A 8 -3.78 -2.61 12.35
CA ASP A 8 -4.44 -1.31 12.36
C ASP A 8 -3.99 -0.47 11.15
N HIS A 9 -2.70 -0.29 11.00
CA HIS A 9 -2.14 0.48 9.90
C HIS A 9 -0.69 0.08 9.62
N VAL A 10 -0.21 0.47 8.44
CA VAL A 10 1.21 0.44 8.06
C VAL A 10 1.66 1.85 7.75
N VAL A 11 2.94 2.14 7.97
CA VAL A 11 3.52 3.46 7.70
C VAL A 11 4.67 3.30 6.72
N ILE A 12 4.58 4.01 5.60
CA ILE A 12 5.56 3.93 4.51
C ILE A 12 6.27 5.28 4.41
N ARG A 13 7.60 5.26 4.48
CA ARG A 13 8.43 6.43 4.26
C ARG A 13 8.71 6.59 2.77
N ALA A 14 8.64 7.81 2.26
CA ALA A 14 8.87 8.06 0.84
C ALA A 14 9.51 9.43 0.59
N ARG A 15 10.34 9.51 -0.46
CA ARG A 15 10.93 10.77 -0.91
C ARG A 15 9.87 11.72 -1.45
N ASP A 16 8.95 11.21 -2.24
CA ASP A 16 7.86 11.97 -2.85
C ASP A 16 6.54 11.49 -2.27
N ALA A 17 6.19 12.06 -1.12
CA ALA A 17 4.96 11.66 -0.42
C ALA A 17 3.71 11.96 -1.25
N GLU A 18 3.69 13.08 -1.99
CA GLU A 18 2.50 13.44 -2.79
C GLU A 18 2.27 12.46 -3.94
N ALA A 19 3.31 11.97 -4.59
CA ALA A 19 3.18 10.94 -5.63
C ALA A 19 2.62 9.64 -5.04
N MET A 20 3.02 9.29 -3.83
CA MET A 20 2.50 8.12 -3.12
C MET A 20 1.02 8.30 -2.76
N ILE A 21 0.66 9.46 -2.22
CA ILE A 21 -0.74 9.77 -1.86
C ILE A 21 -1.62 9.70 -3.10
N GLU A 22 -1.19 10.29 -4.22
CA GLU A 22 -1.92 10.24 -5.47
C GLU A 22 -2.13 8.79 -5.94
N PHE A 23 -1.08 7.97 -5.91
CA PHE A 23 -1.18 6.57 -6.31
C PHE A 23 -2.19 5.81 -5.46
N TYR A 24 -2.05 5.86 -4.13
CA TYR A 24 -2.93 5.10 -3.25
C TYR A 24 -4.38 5.60 -3.30
N CYS A 25 -4.60 6.89 -3.51
CA CYS A 25 -5.95 7.45 -3.60
C CYS A 25 -6.57 7.25 -4.99
N VAL A 26 -5.85 7.59 -6.06
CA VAL A 26 -6.40 7.55 -7.42
C VAL A 26 -6.41 6.14 -7.99
N VAL A 27 -5.31 5.40 -7.86
CA VAL A 27 -5.21 4.05 -8.43
C VAL A 27 -5.90 3.02 -7.54
N LEU A 28 -5.66 3.05 -6.23
CA LEU A 28 -6.16 2.03 -5.31
C LEU A 28 -7.43 2.44 -4.55
N GLY A 29 -7.90 3.67 -4.70
CA GLY A 29 -9.17 4.08 -4.11
C GLY A 29 -9.13 4.40 -2.62
N CYS A 30 -7.94 4.61 -2.05
CA CYS A 30 -7.84 5.12 -0.70
C CYS A 30 -8.38 6.55 -0.60
N VAL A 31 -8.74 6.96 0.61
CA VAL A 31 -9.24 8.31 0.88
C VAL A 31 -8.35 8.96 1.94
N VAL A 32 -7.93 10.20 1.69
CA VAL A 32 -7.19 10.96 2.71
C VAL A 32 -8.10 11.17 3.91
N GLU A 33 -7.71 10.62 5.05
CA GLU A 33 -8.48 10.75 6.29
C GLU A 33 -7.96 11.89 7.15
N LYS A 34 -6.63 12.04 7.23
CA LYS A 34 -6.03 13.06 8.07
C LYS A 34 -4.65 13.45 7.53
N ARG A 35 -4.35 14.74 7.60
CA ARG A 35 -3.02 15.29 7.30
C ARG A 35 -2.51 16.05 8.52
N SER A 36 -1.25 15.81 8.88
CA SER A 36 -0.54 16.67 9.83
C SER A 36 -0.04 17.92 9.09
N SER A 37 0.63 18.83 9.82
CA SER A 37 1.39 19.90 9.16
C SER A 37 2.49 19.28 8.28
N PRO A 38 2.93 19.97 7.19
CA PRO A 38 4.01 19.46 6.36
C PRO A 38 5.32 19.20 7.11
N GLU A 39 5.60 19.94 8.17
CA GLU A 39 6.79 19.75 8.99
C GLU A 39 6.78 18.40 9.71
N ILE A 40 5.65 17.98 10.23
CA ILE A 40 5.49 16.66 10.86
C ILE A 40 5.49 15.56 9.80
N GLY A 41 4.82 15.79 8.68
CA GLY A 41 4.92 14.97 7.48
C GLY A 41 4.14 13.67 7.48
N LEU A 42 3.05 13.57 8.22
CA LEU A 42 2.21 12.37 8.27
C LEU A 42 0.91 12.60 7.50
N VAL A 43 0.60 11.71 6.58
CA VAL A 43 -0.69 11.68 5.88
C VAL A 43 -1.29 10.28 6.06
N GLN A 44 -2.50 10.22 6.55
CA GLN A 44 -3.19 8.96 6.84
C GLN A 44 -4.26 8.71 5.78
N LEU A 45 -4.17 7.56 5.11
CA LEU A 45 -5.07 7.17 4.03
C LEU A 45 -5.95 6.02 4.47
N ARG A 46 -7.26 6.18 4.33
CA ARG A 46 -8.21 5.11 4.63
C ARG A 46 -8.17 4.06 3.51
N ALA A 47 -7.90 2.81 3.88
CA ALA A 47 -7.87 1.65 2.99
C ALA A 47 -8.78 0.58 3.60
N GLY A 48 -10.08 0.62 3.26
CA GLY A 48 -11.07 -0.26 3.88
C GLY A 48 -11.17 -0.02 5.39
N ASN A 49 -10.90 -1.05 6.19
CA ASN A 49 -10.94 -0.97 7.65
C ASN A 49 -9.57 -0.69 8.28
N SER A 50 -8.57 -0.38 7.48
CA SER A 50 -7.20 -0.10 7.95
C SER A 50 -6.72 1.24 7.38
N LEU A 51 -5.54 1.68 7.82
CA LEU A 51 -4.89 2.85 7.24
C LEU A 51 -3.58 2.47 6.58
N ILE A 52 -3.28 3.18 5.50
CA ILE A 52 -1.96 3.22 4.90
C ILE A 52 -1.46 4.65 5.11
N ASP A 53 -0.44 4.81 5.91
CA ASP A 53 0.09 6.12 6.25
C ASP A 53 1.35 6.39 5.42
N ILE A 54 1.47 7.61 4.94
CA ILE A 54 2.64 8.05 4.16
C ILE A 54 3.38 9.12 4.96
N VAL A 55 4.69 8.96 5.04
CA VAL A 55 5.57 9.88 5.76
C VAL A 55 6.68 10.33 4.82
N ALA A 56 6.82 11.65 4.64
CA ALA A 56 7.93 12.21 3.86
C ALA A 56 9.25 11.98 4.61
N VAL A 57 10.27 11.46 3.92
CA VAL A 57 11.54 11.11 4.56
C VAL A 57 12.27 12.33 5.13
N ASP A 58 12.03 13.51 4.60
CA ASP A 58 12.64 14.76 5.04
C ASP A 58 11.81 15.53 6.07
N SER A 59 10.71 14.96 6.52
CA SER A 59 9.87 15.53 7.58
C SER A 59 10.38 15.15 8.97
N GLU A 60 9.82 15.77 10.00
CA GLU A 60 10.18 15.49 11.39
C GLU A 60 10.09 14.00 11.73
N ILE A 61 8.95 13.36 11.38
CA ILE A 61 8.77 11.92 11.62
C ILE A 61 9.68 11.11 10.71
N GLY A 62 9.77 11.48 9.44
CA GLY A 62 10.52 10.72 8.44
C GLY A 62 12.01 10.65 8.70
N ARG A 63 12.60 11.71 9.24
CA ARG A 63 14.04 11.75 9.53
C ARG A 63 14.50 10.70 10.54
N LYS A 64 13.62 10.25 11.40
CA LYS A 64 13.94 9.23 12.41
C LYS A 64 14.37 7.91 11.76
N GLY A 65 13.94 7.64 10.56
CA GLY A 65 14.26 6.42 9.84
C GLY A 65 15.58 6.46 9.07
N GLY A 66 16.29 7.59 9.08
CA GLY A 66 17.57 7.74 8.37
C GLY A 66 17.39 7.86 6.86
N ALA A 67 18.34 7.31 6.10
CA ALA A 67 18.34 7.40 4.65
C ALA A 67 17.03 6.95 4.02
N ALA A 68 16.67 7.58 2.89
CA ALA A 68 15.46 7.20 2.16
C ALA A 68 15.55 5.75 1.66
N PRO A 69 14.43 5.01 1.65
CA PRO A 69 14.43 3.65 1.12
C PRO A 69 14.74 3.64 -0.39
N GLY A 70 15.43 2.59 -0.82
CA GLY A 70 15.82 2.38 -2.21
C GLY A 70 15.74 0.91 -2.56
N GLN A 71 16.36 0.52 -3.69
CA GLN A 71 16.35 -0.87 -4.14
C GLN A 71 17.09 -1.81 -3.20
N GLN A 72 18.08 -1.30 -2.47
CA GLN A 72 18.84 -2.07 -1.50
C GLN A 72 18.35 -1.77 -0.08
N GLY A 73 18.43 -2.77 0.77
CA GLY A 73 18.11 -2.61 2.19
C GLY A 73 16.62 -2.49 2.50
N ARG A 74 15.75 -2.99 1.64
CA ARG A 74 14.31 -3.02 1.93
C ARG A 74 14.01 -4.03 3.02
N ASN A 75 13.38 -3.57 4.10
CA ASN A 75 12.96 -4.44 5.18
C ASN A 75 11.64 -5.15 4.88
N MET A 76 10.76 -4.50 4.13
CA MET A 76 9.43 -5.03 3.82
C MET A 76 9.42 -5.59 2.40
N ASP A 77 9.13 -6.90 2.26
CA ASP A 77 8.98 -7.51 0.93
C ASP A 77 7.75 -6.96 0.20
N HIS A 78 6.62 -7.03 0.84
CA HIS A 78 5.36 -6.47 0.32
C HIS A 78 4.34 -6.36 1.46
N PHE A 79 3.24 -5.69 1.19
CA PHE A 79 2.04 -5.81 2.01
C PHE A 79 0.87 -6.13 1.10
N CYS A 80 -0.18 -6.67 1.71
CA CYS A 80 -1.33 -7.16 0.96
C CYS A 80 -2.59 -6.41 1.36
N VAL A 81 -3.39 -6.03 0.35
CA VAL A 81 -4.73 -5.49 0.56
C VAL A 81 -5.77 -6.47 0.02
N ARG A 82 -6.83 -6.66 0.76
CA ARG A 82 -7.94 -7.50 0.38
C ARG A 82 -8.87 -6.71 -0.54
N VAL A 83 -9.11 -7.22 -1.73
CA VAL A 83 -9.93 -6.57 -2.76
C VAL A 83 -11.20 -7.39 -2.99
N GLU A 84 -12.34 -6.72 -2.97
CA GLU A 84 -13.63 -7.35 -3.21
C GLU A 84 -14.58 -6.36 -3.87
N PRO A 85 -15.21 -6.70 -5.02
CA PRO A 85 -15.03 -7.94 -5.76
C PRO A 85 -13.66 -8.00 -6.44
N PHE A 86 -13.12 -9.22 -6.62
CA PHE A 86 -11.89 -9.45 -7.34
C PHE A 86 -12.20 -9.98 -8.74
N LYS A 87 -12.10 -9.11 -9.74
CA LYS A 87 -12.33 -9.47 -11.14
C LYS A 87 -11.08 -9.09 -11.93
N GLU A 88 -10.30 -10.10 -12.29
CA GLU A 88 -8.97 -9.90 -12.89
C GLU A 88 -8.98 -8.92 -14.06
N GLU A 89 -9.86 -9.14 -15.03
CA GLU A 89 -9.90 -8.29 -16.22
C GLU A 89 -10.23 -6.83 -15.88
N ALA A 90 -11.18 -6.61 -14.98
CA ALA A 90 -11.56 -5.27 -14.56
C ALA A 90 -10.43 -4.59 -13.79
N ILE A 91 -9.74 -5.33 -12.92
CA ILE A 91 -8.61 -4.82 -12.16
C ILE A 91 -7.49 -4.41 -13.13
N ARG A 92 -7.13 -5.28 -14.08
CA ARG A 92 -6.07 -5.00 -15.04
C ARG A 92 -6.40 -3.81 -15.94
N ALA A 93 -7.66 -3.71 -16.39
CA ALA A 93 -8.10 -2.58 -17.20
C ALA A 93 -8.03 -1.26 -16.41
N HIS A 94 -8.42 -1.29 -15.15
CA HIS A 94 -8.33 -0.12 -14.27
C HIS A 94 -6.86 0.31 -14.08
N LEU A 95 -5.99 -0.63 -13.73
CA LEU A 95 -4.57 -0.37 -13.52
C LEU A 95 -3.90 0.19 -14.78
N ALA A 96 -4.27 -0.35 -15.95
CA ALA A 96 -3.70 0.08 -17.22
C ALA A 96 -3.99 1.56 -17.53
N GLN A 97 -5.10 2.10 -17.06
CA GLN A 97 -5.42 3.53 -17.24
C GLN A 97 -4.37 4.43 -16.58
N TYR A 98 -3.66 3.91 -15.59
CA TYR A 98 -2.66 4.66 -14.85
C TYR A 98 -1.23 4.16 -15.12
N GLY A 99 -1.07 3.33 -16.17
CA GLY A 99 0.23 2.78 -16.54
C GLY A 99 0.77 1.75 -15.55
N VAL A 100 -0.09 1.14 -14.76
CA VAL A 100 0.31 0.11 -13.79
C VAL A 100 0.09 -1.26 -14.39
N VAL A 101 1.15 -2.07 -14.42
CA VAL A 101 1.11 -3.45 -14.92
C VAL A 101 1.21 -4.39 -13.72
N GLY A 102 0.20 -5.24 -13.57
CA GLY A 102 0.21 -6.26 -12.53
C GLY A 102 0.98 -7.51 -12.95
N SER A 103 1.41 -8.28 -11.97
CA SER A 103 2.02 -9.58 -12.19
C SER A 103 1.00 -10.57 -12.76
N LYS A 104 1.49 -11.74 -13.15
CA LYS A 104 0.65 -12.88 -13.46
C LYS A 104 -0.26 -13.20 -12.26
N LEU A 105 -1.51 -13.58 -12.54
CA LEU A 105 -2.43 -14.05 -11.50
C LEU A 105 -1.92 -15.37 -10.92
N GLU A 106 -1.85 -15.44 -9.61
CA GLU A 106 -1.47 -16.66 -8.90
C GLU A 106 -2.36 -16.86 -7.68
N THR A 107 -2.44 -18.11 -7.23
CA THR A 107 -3.13 -18.42 -5.97
C THR A 107 -2.15 -18.29 -4.83
N ARG A 108 -2.51 -17.52 -3.80
CA ARG A 108 -1.69 -17.30 -2.61
C ARG A 108 -2.49 -17.53 -1.35
N TYR A 109 -1.82 -18.05 -0.35
CA TYR A 109 -2.40 -18.22 0.98
C TYR A 109 -2.30 -16.91 1.76
N GLY A 110 -3.35 -16.55 2.46
CA GLY A 110 -3.40 -15.35 3.28
C GLY A 110 -4.28 -15.55 4.50
N ALA A 111 -4.67 -14.45 5.13
CA ALA A 111 -5.40 -14.49 6.41
C ALA A 111 -6.72 -15.26 6.36
N GLU A 112 -7.36 -15.33 5.19
CA GLU A 112 -8.63 -16.03 5.00
C GLU A 112 -8.46 -17.35 4.24
N GLY A 113 -7.23 -17.74 3.87
CA GLY A 113 -6.95 -18.94 3.09
C GLY A 113 -6.42 -18.62 1.70
N ASN A 114 -6.49 -19.61 0.81
CA ASN A 114 -6.03 -19.43 -0.57
C ASN A 114 -6.99 -18.56 -1.37
N GLY A 115 -6.45 -17.71 -2.20
CA GLY A 115 -7.24 -16.88 -3.10
C GLY A 115 -6.38 -16.27 -4.20
N PRO A 116 -7.02 -15.62 -5.20
CA PRO A 116 -6.30 -15.03 -6.33
C PRO A 116 -5.52 -13.79 -5.90
N SER A 117 -4.31 -13.63 -6.43
CA SER A 117 -3.44 -12.50 -6.13
C SER A 117 -2.75 -11.97 -7.36
N ILE A 118 -2.62 -10.65 -7.43
CA ILE A 118 -1.83 -9.91 -8.41
C ILE A 118 -0.93 -8.95 -7.64
N TYR A 119 0.34 -8.88 -8.01
CA TYR A 119 1.30 -7.96 -7.40
C TYR A 119 1.49 -6.75 -8.29
N ILE A 120 1.52 -5.57 -7.69
CA ILE A 120 1.81 -4.31 -8.37
C ILE A 120 2.89 -3.56 -7.60
N GLN A 121 3.42 -2.49 -8.20
CA GLN A 121 4.38 -1.63 -7.51
C GLN A 121 3.84 -0.21 -7.42
N ASP A 122 4.08 0.43 -6.28
CA ASP A 122 3.79 1.84 -6.10
C ASP A 122 4.90 2.71 -6.74
N PRO A 123 4.75 4.04 -6.80
CA PRO A 123 5.73 4.90 -7.46
C PRO A 123 7.15 4.86 -6.88
N LYS A 124 7.31 4.36 -5.66
CA LYS A 124 8.63 4.25 -5.01
C LYS A 124 9.13 2.81 -4.95
N GLY A 125 8.49 1.91 -5.71
CA GLY A 125 8.92 0.52 -5.84
C GLY A 125 8.53 -0.38 -4.70
N ASN A 126 7.60 0.04 -3.83
CA ASN A 126 7.05 -0.89 -2.85
C ASN A 126 6.08 -1.84 -3.55
N THR A 127 6.17 -3.11 -3.23
CA THR A 127 5.27 -4.12 -3.78
C THR A 127 4.00 -4.20 -2.96
N VAL A 128 2.87 -4.16 -3.65
CA VAL A 128 1.54 -4.31 -3.06
C VAL A 128 0.88 -5.54 -3.67
N GLU A 129 0.42 -6.46 -2.83
CA GLU A 129 -0.36 -7.60 -3.26
C GLU A 129 -1.85 -7.24 -3.21
N LEU A 130 -2.53 -7.43 -4.33
CA LEU A 130 -3.98 -7.31 -4.43
C LEU A 130 -4.55 -8.71 -4.35
N LYS A 131 -5.21 -9.05 -3.25
CA LYS A 131 -5.70 -10.40 -3.02
C LYS A 131 -7.21 -10.43 -2.94
N GLY A 132 -7.81 -11.35 -3.69
CA GLY A 132 -9.24 -11.58 -3.68
C GLY A 132 -9.73 -12.44 -2.52
N PRO A 133 -11.05 -12.67 -2.46
CA PRO A 133 -11.62 -13.54 -1.44
C PRO A 133 -11.11 -14.98 -1.59
N PRO A 134 -11.18 -15.77 -0.51
CA PRO A 134 -10.73 -17.16 -0.55
C PRO A 134 -11.54 -17.98 -1.55
N THR A 135 -10.88 -18.92 -2.16
CA THR A 135 -11.49 -19.85 -3.14
C THR A 135 -11.46 -21.28 -2.65
#